data_9d8ec444ced7c5ed23c56171d3c75f3e
#
_entry.id   9d8ec444ced7c5ed23c56171d3c75f3e
#
_cell.length_a   1.000
_cell.length_b   1.000
_cell.length_c   1.000
_cell.angle_alpha   90.00
_cell.angle_beta   90.00
_cell.angle_gamma   90.00
#
_symmetry.space_group_name_H-M   'P 1'
#
loop_
_entity.id
_entity.type
_entity.pdbx_description
1 polymer ?
#
loop_
_entity_poly.entity_id
_entity_poly.type
_entity_poly.pdbx_seq_one_letter_code
_entity_poly.pdbx_strand_id
1 'polypeptide(L)'
;MRNQNGFFLETDIEVDSLYKGIDFSSTITRAKFEELNMDLFKKCIDIVKKYLTDSKMDKNCVHNVVVLGCSSRIPKVQQLLQDFFKGKELCKSINPDEAVAYGVAVQAAILTGKDNEKLLGSKDLGIYVFRTLMCIVGKP
;
A
#
# COMPACT_ATOMS: atom_id res chain seq x y z
N MET A 1 21.78 5.46 9.70
CA MET A 1 22.26 4.04 9.53
C MET A 1 21.26 3.23 8.71
N ARG A 2 21.71 2.36 7.80
CA ARG A 2 20.84 1.40 7.10
C ARG A 2 20.78 0.08 7.87
N ASN A 3 19.61 -0.54 7.95
CA ASN A 3 19.50 -1.91 8.46
C ASN A 3 19.94 -2.93 7.39
N GLN A 4 20.00 -4.23 7.75
CA GLN A 4 20.38 -5.32 6.83
C GLN A 4 19.49 -5.40 5.57
N ASN A 5 18.28 -4.83 5.62
CA ASN A 5 17.33 -4.78 4.50
C ASN A 5 17.45 -3.51 3.65
N GLY A 6 18.48 -2.68 3.87
CA GLY A 6 18.73 -1.47 3.09
C GLY A 6 17.85 -0.26 3.45
N PHE A 7 17.01 -0.34 4.49
CA PHE A 7 16.17 0.77 4.91
C PHE A 7 16.89 1.69 5.89
N PHE A 8 16.65 2.99 5.75
CA PHE A 8 17.13 3.97 6.71
C PHE A 8 16.40 3.81 8.05
N LEU A 9 17.16 3.84 9.15
CA LEU A 9 16.61 3.79 10.51
C LEU A 9 16.27 5.18 11.04
N GLU A 10 16.92 6.20 10.52
CA GLU A 10 16.80 7.59 10.92
C GLU A 10 17.05 8.51 9.71
N THR A 11 16.53 9.71 9.75
CA THR A 11 16.80 10.77 8.79
C THR A 11 16.87 12.10 9.52
N ASP A 12 17.76 12.97 9.06
CA ASP A 12 17.89 14.32 9.57
C ASP A 12 16.99 15.26 8.76
N ILE A 13 16.38 16.19 9.46
CA ILE A 13 15.55 17.26 8.92
C ILE A 13 16.30 18.56 9.21
N GLU A 14 16.70 19.27 8.17
CA GLU A 14 17.37 20.54 8.26
C GLU A 14 16.56 21.59 7.50
N VAL A 15 16.28 22.71 8.14
CA VAL A 15 15.57 23.83 7.54
C VAL A 15 16.34 25.10 7.90
N ASP A 16 17.00 25.67 6.90
CA ASP A 16 17.78 26.88 7.07
C ASP A 16 16.87 28.09 7.33
N SER A 17 17.27 28.96 8.24
CA SER A 17 16.62 30.22 8.55
C SER A 17 15.11 30.09 8.82
N LEU A 18 14.67 29.05 9.49
CA LEU A 18 13.26 28.78 9.77
C LEU A 18 12.57 29.93 10.50
N TYR A 19 13.27 30.59 11.42
CA TYR A 19 12.73 31.74 12.14
C TYR A 19 13.84 32.72 12.54
N LYS A 20 13.75 33.97 12.10
CA LYS A 20 14.72 35.07 12.41
C LYS A 20 16.19 34.71 12.18
N GLY A 21 16.46 33.95 11.12
CA GLY A 21 17.83 33.51 10.79
C GLY A 21 18.36 32.36 11.66
N ILE A 22 17.51 31.71 12.42
CA ILE A 22 17.84 30.52 13.20
C ILE A 22 17.48 29.29 12.38
N ASP A 23 18.44 28.39 12.20
CA ASP A 23 18.27 27.11 11.53
C ASP A 23 17.58 26.12 12.47
N PHE A 24 16.76 25.25 11.88
CA PHE A 24 16.15 24.13 12.58
C PHE A 24 16.80 22.84 12.12
N SER A 25 17.28 22.04 13.08
CA SER A 25 17.78 20.70 12.82
C SER A 25 17.15 19.71 13.79
N SER A 26 16.69 18.58 13.27
CA SER A 26 16.11 17.52 14.08
C SER A 26 16.26 16.18 13.38
N THR A 27 16.38 15.11 14.16
CA THR A 27 16.45 13.74 13.64
C THR A 27 15.16 13.00 13.95
N ILE A 28 14.59 12.35 12.94
CA ILE A 28 13.45 11.45 13.11
C ILE A 28 13.88 10.00 12.88
N THR A 29 13.59 9.14 13.83
CA THR A 29 13.81 7.70 13.70
C THR A 29 12.57 7.01 13.11
N ARG A 30 12.78 5.87 12.45
CA ARG A 30 11.67 5.03 11.97
C ARG A 30 10.73 4.64 13.11
N ALA A 31 11.27 4.26 14.27
CA ALA A 31 10.47 3.88 15.42
C ALA A 31 9.54 5.02 15.86
N LYS A 32 10.04 6.25 15.89
CA LYS A 32 9.24 7.43 16.23
C LYS A 32 8.17 7.70 15.16
N PHE A 33 8.52 7.58 13.88
CA PHE A 33 7.55 7.71 12.79
C PHE A 33 6.43 6.67 12.90
N GLU A 34 6.77 5.41 13.15
CA GLU A 34 5.80 4.33 13.31
C GLU A 34 4.91 4.54 14.53
N GLU A 35 5.47 4.97 15.66
CA GLU A 35 4.73 5.32 16.88
C GLU A 35 3.68 6.40 16.61
N LEU A 36 4.11 7.52 16.00
CA LEU A 36 3.26 8.67 15.72
C LEU A 36 2.11 8.34 14.73
N ASN A 37 2.33 7.39 13.82
CA ASN A 37 1.37 7.04 12.78
C ASN A 37 0.63 5.72 13.03
N MET A 38 0.84 5.07 14.18
CA MET A 38 0.27 3.76 14.48
C MET A 38 -1.25 3.72 14.37
N ASP A 39 -1.93 4.79 14.78
CA ASP A 39 -3.39 4.88 14.69
C ASP A 39 -3.87 4.93 13.24
N LEU A 40 -3.13 5.59 12.36
CA LEU A 40 -3.42 5.61 10.92
C LEU A 40 -3.21 4.23 10.30
N PHE A 41 -2.13 3.55 10.68
CA PHE A 41 -1.85 2.20 10.18
C PHE A 41 -2.93 1.20 10.62
N LYS A 42 -3.41 1.28 11.88
CA LYS A 42 -4.52 0.47 12.36
C LYS A 42 -5.81 0.75 11.60
N LYS A 43 -6.14 2.02 11.33
CA LYS A 43 -7.29 2.39 10.50
C LYS A 43 -7.24 1.77 9.10
N CYS A 44 -6.07 1.67 8.47
CA CYS A 44 -5.93 0.98 7.19
C CYS A 44 -6.35 -0.49 7.29
N ILE A 45 -5.95 -1.18 8.36
CA ILE A 45 -6.34 -2.58 8.58
C ILE A 45 -7.84 -2.71 8.85
N ASP A 46 -8.43 -1.77 9.59
CA ASP A 46 -9.87 -1.79 9.86
C ASP A 46 -10.70 -1.56 8.59
N ILE A 47 -10.21 -0.73 7.67
CA ILE A 47 -10.80 -0.58 6.34
C ILE A 47 -10.78 -1.92 5.60
N VAL A 48 -9.64 -2.63 5.58
CA VAL A 48 -9.53 -3.95 4.94
C VAL A 48 -10.51 -4.94 5.55
N LYS A 49 -10.63 -4.99 6.88
CA LYS A 49 -11.60 -5.84 7.58
C LYS A 49 -13.03 -5.52 7.15
N LYS A 50 -13.40 -4.24 7.13
CA LYS A 50 -14.73 -3.79 6.71
C LYS A 50 -15.05 -4.28 5.29
N TYR A 51 -14.11 -4.13 4.35
CA TYR A 51 -14.32 -4.57 2.98
C TYR A 51 -14.50 -6.08 2.85
N LEU A 52 -13.73 -6.87 3.57
CA LEU A 52 -13.92 -8.32 3.58
C LEU A 52 -15.30 -8.69 4.12
N THR A 53 -15.75 -8.01 5.17
CA THR A 53 -17.09 -8.21 5.76
C THR A 53 -18.19 -7.81 4.77
N ASP A 54 -18.10 -6.61 4.18
CA ASP A 54 -19.09 -6.09 3.23
C ASP A 54 -19.18 -6.97 1.96
N SER A 55 -18.05 -7.53 1.54
CA SER A 55 -17.96 -8.46 0.40
C SER A 55 -18.35 -9.88 0.76
N LYS A 56 -18.63 -10.20 2.02
CA LYS A 56 -18.85 -11.56 2.54
C LYS A 56 -17.73 -12.52 2.17
N MET A 57 -16.50 -12.03 2.08
CA MET A 57 -15.33 -12.80 1.69
C MET A 57 -14.53 -13.18 2.92
N ASP A 58 -14.22 -14.49 3.06
CA ASP A 58 -13.29 -14.94 4.11
C ASP A 58 -11.86 -14.58 3.72
N LYS A 59 -11.11 -14.02 4.69
CA LYS A 59 -9.67 -13.72 4.53
C LYS A 59 -8.84 -14.94 4.13
N ASN A 60 -9.29 -16.14 4.44
CA ASN A 60 -8.61 -17.37 4.05
C ASN A 60 -8.74 -17.65 2.54
N CYS A 61 -9.81 -17.17 1.90
CA CYS A 61 -10.06 -17.30 0.46
C CYS A 61 -9.28 -16.28 -0.38
N VAL A 62 -8.61 -15.32 0.26
CA VAL A 62 -7.73 -14.38 -0.45
C VAL A 62 -6.44 -15.09 -0.83
N HIS A 63 -6.18 -15.28 -2.13
CA HIS A 63 -4.97 -15.96 -2.60
C HIS A 63 -3.76 -15.03 -2.66
N ASN A 64 -3.93 -13.84 -3.21
CA ASN A 64 -2.88 -12.86 -3.39
C ASN A 64 -3.27 -11.52 -2.77
N VAL A 65 -2.32 -10.87 -2.08
CA VAL A 65 -2.49 -9.52 -1.54
C VAL A 65 -1.58 -8.58 -2.32
N VAL A 66 -2.19 -7.74 -3.14
CA VAL A 66 -1.49 -6.73 -3.93
C VAL A 66 -1.62 -5.38 -3.23
N VAL A 67 -0.51 -4.71 -3.02
CA VAL A 67 -0.46 -3.39 -2.37
C VAL A 67 -0.12 -2.32 -3.40
N LEU A 68 -0.82 -1.18 -3.31
CA LEU A 68 -0.74 -0.09 -4.28
C LEU A 68 -0.42 1.23 -3.57
N GLY A 69 0.26 2.12 -4.32
CA GLY A 69 0.63 3.46 -3.87
C GLY A 69 1.88 3.50 -3.01
N CYS A 70 2.53 4.66 -2.97
CA CYS A 70 3.83 4.87 -2.32
C CYS A 70 3.83 4.48 -0.83
N SER A 71 2.76 4.77 -0.11
CA SER A 71 2.63 4.46 1.33
C SER A 71 2.61 2.95 1.63
N SER A 72 2.32 2.11 0.64
CA SER A 72 2.40 0.66 0.77
C SER A 72 3.83 0.14 0.96
N ARG A 73 4.83 0.98 0.68
CA ARG A 73 6.25 0.67 0.91
C ARG A 73 6.66 0.81 2.38
N ILE A 74 5.79 1.36 3.24
CA ILE A 74 6.06 1.50 4.68
C ILE A 74 6.14 0.10 5.30
N PRO A 75 7.29 -0.31 5.88
CA PRO A 75 7.48 -1.68 6.37
C PRO A 75 6.45 -2.09 7.42
N LYS A 76 6.05 -1.15 8.29
CA LYS A 76 5.05 -1.41 9.33
C LYS A 76 3.67 -1.71 8.76
N VAL A 77 3.26 -1.01 7.70
CA VAL A 77 2.00 -1.29 7.00
C VAL A 77 2.03 -2.68 6.36
N GLN A 78 3.14 -3.02 5.70
CA GLN A 78 3.31 -4.35 5.11
C GLN A 78 3.25 -5.45 6.17
N GLN A 79 3.94 -5.27 7.30
CA GLN A 79 3.91 -6.20 8.42
C GLN A 79 2.48 -6.41 8.94
N LEU A 80 1.74 -5.32 9.21
CA LEU A 80 0.37 -5.40 9.71
C LEU A 80 -0.56 -6.13 8.73
N LEU A 81 -0.39 -5.91 7.42
CA LEU A 81 -1.14 -6.64 6.39
C LEU A 81 -0.80 -8.12 6.36
N GLN A 82 0.49 -8.48 6.42
CA GLN A 82 0.93 -9.87 6.48
C GLN A 82 0.38 -10.58 7.72
N ASP A 83 0.49 -9.94 8.89
CA ASP A 83 -0.06 -10.47 10.14
C ASP A 83 -1.57 -10.69 10.05
N PHE A 84 -2.29 -9.72 9.47
CA PHE A 84 -3.73 -9.83 9.25
C PHE A 84 -4.11 -11.00 8.35
N PHE A 85 -3.35 -11.25 7.28
CA PHE A 85 -3.55 -12.36 6.34
C PHE A 85 -2.78 -13.63 6.72
N LYS A 86 -2.45 -13.81 8.00
CA LYS A 86 -1.80 -15.02 8.56
C LYS A 86 -0.44 -15.33 7.92
N GLY A 87 0.39 -14.34 7.70
CA GLY A 87 1.73 -14.48 7.15
C GLY A 87 1.79 -14.65 5.63
N LYS A 88 0.69 -14.41 4.91
CA LYS A 88 0.72 -14.43 3.43
C LYS A 88 1.68 -13.37 2.91
N GLU A 89 2.49 -13.75 1.94
CA GLU A 89 3.39 -12.81 1.28
C GLU A 89 2.60 -11.81 0.44
N LEU A 90 3.04 -10.55 0.50
CA LEU A 90 2.51 -9.51 -0.36
C LEU A 90 3.07 -9.69 -1.78
N CYS A 91 2.21 -9.52 -2.77
CA CYS A 91 2.62 -9.62 -4.17
C CYS A 91 3.59 -8.46 -4.52
N LYS A 92 4.81 -8.82 -4.90
CA LYS A 92 5.88 -7.87 -5.27
C LYS A 92 6.12 -7.81 -6.79
N SER A 93 5.36 -8.57 -7.58
CA SER A 93 5.54 -8.66 -9.03
C SER A 93 5.12 -7.39 -9.78
N ILE A 94 4.33 -6.54 -9.15
CA ILE A 94 3.81 -5.30 -9.75
C ILE A 94 4.37 -4.12 -8.97
N ASN A 95 4.89 -3.11 -9.69
CA ASN A 95 5.32 -1.86 -9.08
C ASN A 95 4.09 -1.15 -8.47
N PRO A 96 4.07 -0.88 -7.15
CA PRO A 96 2.92 -0.25 -6.49
C PRO A 96 2.53 1.11 -7.08
N ASP A 97 3.46 1.85 -7.65
CA ASP A 97 3.23 3.18 -8.20
C ASP A 97 2.58 3.13 -9.61
N GLU A 98 2.78 2.02 -10.34
CA GLU A 98 2.29 1.80 -11.71
C GLU A 98 1.07 0.89 -11.77
N ALA A 99 0.80 0.15 -10.71
CA ALA A 99 -0.22 -0.90 -10.66
C ALA A 99 -1.62 -0.40 -11.03
N VAL A 100 -1.94 0.85 -10.69
CA VAL A 100 -3.23 1.50 -11.03
C VAL A 100 -3.35 1.68 -12.55
N ALA A 101 -2.33 2.23 -13.19
CA ALA A 101 -2.31 2.43 -14.64
C ALA A 101 -2.43 1.10 -15.38
N TYR A 102 -1.74 0.07 -14.87
CA TYR A 102 -1.81 -1.28 -15.41
C TYR A 102 -3.23 -1.86 -15.31
N GLY A 103 -3.85 -1.75 -14.14
CA GLY A 103 -5.22 -2.22 -13.91
C GLY A 103 -6.25 -1.52 -14.79
N VAL A 104 -6.12 -0.20 -14.97
CA VAL A 104 -7.00 0.58 -15.86
C VAL A 104 -6.81 0.16 -17.32
N ALA A 105 -5.58 -0.06 -17.77
CA ALA A 105 -5.32 -0.52 -19.14
C ALA A 105 -5.93 -1.89 -19.41
N VAL A 106 -5.80 -2.84 -18.48
CA VAL A 106 -6.42 -4.16 -18.57
C VAL A 106 -7.94 -4.05 -18.62
N GLN A 107 -8.54 -3.23 -17.76
CA GLN A 107 -9.99 -3.01 -17.74
C GLN A 107 -10.50 -2.39 -19.05
N ALA A 108 -9.78 -1.41 -19.59
CA ALA A 108 -10.12 -0.79 -20.87
C ALA A 108 -10.06 -1.82 -22.01
N ALA A 109 -9.05 -2.70 -22.03
CA ALA A 109 -8.93 -3.77 -23.03
C ALA A 109 -10.09 -4.75 -22.95
N ILE A 110 -10.55 -5.12 -21.74
CA ILE A 110 -11.71 -5.98 -21.53
C ILE A 110 -12.98 -5.31 -22.06
N LEU A 111 -13.20 -4.04 -21.74
CA LEU A 111 -14.39 -3.29 -22.17
C LEU A 111 -14.44 -3.06 -23.69
N THR A 112 -13.30 -2.97 -24.34
CA THR A 112 -13.20 -2.80 -25.81
C THR A 112 -13.24 -4.11 -26.58
N GLY A 113 -13.38 -5.24 -25.91
CA GLY A 113 -13.44 -6.58 -26.55
C GLY A 113 -12.11 -7.05 -27.15
N LYS A 114 -11.00 -6.40 -26.81
CA LYS A 114 -9.66 -6.84 -27.23
C LYS A 114 -9.13 -7.91 -26.27
N ASP A 115 -9.87 -9.00 -26.17
CA ASP A 115 -9.49 -10.13 -25.31
C ASP A 115 -8.34 -10.93 -25.94
N ASN A 116 -7.11 -10.65 -25.54
CA ASN A 116 -6.01 -11.58 -25.71
C ASN A 116 -5.97 -12.55 -24.54
N GLU A 117 -5.70 -13.84 -24.79
CA GLU A 117 -5.61 -14.89 -23.75
C GLU A 117 -4.66 -14.51 -22.58
N LYS A 118 -3.61 -13.74 -22.86
CA LYS A 118 -2.68 -13.22 -21.85
C LYS A 118 -3.31 -12.20 -20.88
N LEU A 119 -4.36 -11.48 -21.33
CA LEU A 119 -5.11 -10.52 -20.51
C LEU A 119 -6.18 -11.22 -19.66
N LEU A 120 -6.68 -12.36 -20.11
CA LEU A 120 -7.70 -13.15 -19.38
C LEU A 120 -7.19 -13.64 -18.02
N GLY A 121 -5.92 -14.04 -17.91
CA GLY A 121 -5.30 -14.38 -16.63
C GLY A 121 -5.12 -13.19 -15.66
N SER A 122 -5.31 -11.96 -16.15
CA SER A 122 -5.22 -10.72 -15.36
C SER A 122 -6.59 -10.12 -15.02
N LYS A 123 -7.70 -10.72 -15.48
CA LYS A 123 -9.08 -10.22 -15.22
C LYS A 123 -9.35 -10.10 -13.72
N ASP A 124 -8.97 -11.10 -12.97
CA ASP A 124 -9.14 -11.10 -11.51
C ASP A 124 -8.31 -9.99 -10.85
N LEU A 125 -7.08 -9.79 -11.32
CA LEU A 125 -6.19 -8.74 -10.83
C LEU A 125 -6.76 -7.34 -11.10
N GLY A 126 -7.32 -7.09 -12.31
CA GLY A 126 -7.93 -5.81 -12.68
C GLY A 126 -9.11 -5.45 -11.78
N ILE A 127 -9.97 -6.41 -11.46
CA ILE A 127 -11.14 -6.21 -10.60
C ILE A 127 -10.70 -5.92 -9.15
N TYR A 128 -9.70 -6.64 -8.62
CA TYR A 128 -9.19 -6.43 -7.26
C TYR A 128 -8.46 -5.08 -7.12
N VAL A 129 -7.64 -4.70 -8.09
CA VAL A 129 -6.97 -3.40 -8.12
C VAL A 129 -7.98 -2.26 -8.09
N PHE A 130 -9.02 -2.31 -8.92
CA PHE A 130 -10.06 -1.28 -8.98
C PHE A 130 -10.90 -1.21 -7.69
N ARG A 131 -11.26 -2.35 -7.11
CA ARG A 131 -12.02 -2.41 -5.85
C ARG A 131 -11.17 -1.93 -4.66
N THR A 132 -9.89 -2.30 -4.59
CA THR A 132 -9.00 -1.89 -3.51
C THR A 132 -8.63 -0.41 -3.61
N LEU A 133 -8.45 0.13 -4.81
CA LEU A 133 -8.20 1.55 -5.03
C LEU A 133 -9.40 2.41 -4.58
N MET A 134 -10.62 1.98 -4.85
CA MET A 134 -11.84 2.62 -4.33
C MET A 134 -11.89 2.61 -2.80
N CYS A 135 -11.15 1.70 -2.16
CA CYS A 135 -11.08 1.56 -0.71
C CYS A 135 -10.11 2.51 -0.02
N ILE A 136 -8.98 2.80 -0.68
CA ILE A 136 -7.91 3.64 -0.08
C ILE A 136 -8.16 5.11 -0.35
N VAL A 137 -8.81 5.46 -1.45
CA VAL A 137 -9.18 6.84 -1.83
C VAL A 137 -10.50 7.25 -1.19
N GLY A 138 -10.77 6.91 0.03
CA GLY A 138 -11.88 7.39 0.83
C GLY A 138 -13.03 8.04 0.03
N LYS A 139 -14.22 7.46 0.08
CA LYS A 139 -15.42 8.22 -0.26
C LYS A 139 -15.47 9.45 0.65
N PRO A 140 -15.80 10.65 0.12
CA PRO A 140 -16.10 11.81 0.95
C PRO A 140 -17.26 11.50 1.91
#